data_5c2dc90950c22b503a0746d8f88dfb64
#
_entry.id   5c2dc90950c22b503a0746d8f88dfb64
#
_cell.length_a   1.000
_cell.length_b   1.000
_cell.length_c   1.000
_cell.angle_alpha   90.00
_cell.angle_beta   90.00
_cell.angle_gamma   90.00
#
_symmetry.space_group_name_H-M   'P 1'
#
loop_
_entity.id
_entity.type
_entity.pdbx_description
1 polymer ?
#
loop_
_entity_poly.entity_id
_entity_poly.type
_entity_poly.pdbx_seq_one_letter_code
_entity_poly.pdbx_strand_id
1 'polypeptide(L)'
;MLIKSNYPINKEALRDLETLTIDYDILVSTEVDYNKSQIKEYLSDTVRKKCRFCKGEFPEVKFNSVAHAIPEFTGNKSLITTFECDNCNKYFGELESEFANFMLPYNALGGVKKKGNKSSKYKQDIVVYHPKENSIHIDNFPKELHPDAKEIDLKLNIPSYIPDSIYRSLIKIGLTLVPENSIEKYQETLAWLMDASSDTIFPASMFFSIFPFSNPSDKIRCIILIRKESIDREIPRTLLVLSYQNFSFQTFFQYQFPKTKAP
;
A
#
# COMPACT_ATOMS: atom_id res chain seq x y z
N MET A 1 -14.23 -18.60 -11.56
CA MET A 1 -13.63 -17.35 -12.09
C MET A 1 -12.49 -17.75 -13.02
N LEU A 2 -12.58 -17.48 -14.33
CA LEU A 2 -11.52 -17.84 -15.29
C LEU A 2 -10.48 -16.72 -15.29
N ILE A 3 -9.31 -16.97 -14.72
CA ILE A 3 -8.16 -16.06 -14.83
C ILE A 3 -7.53 -16.32 -16.19
N LYS A 4 -7.74 -15.43 -17.16
CA LYS A 4 -6.98 -15.44 -18.42
C LYS A 4 -5.70 -14.63 -18.21
N SER A 5 -4.58 -15.30 -18.10
CA SER A 5 -3.26 -14.68 -18.14
C SER A 5 -2.60 -14.96 -19.49
N ASN A 6 -2.05 -13.94 -20.12
CA ASN A 6 -1.24 -14.09 -21.34
C ASN A 6 0.21 -14.53 -21.04
N TYR A 7 0.54 -14.76 -19.77
CA TYR A 7 1.85 -15.22 -19.32
C TYR A 7 1.73 -16.63 -18.75
N PRO A 8 2.74 -17.48 -18.91
CA PRO A 8 2.75 -18.80 -18.30
C PRO A 8 2.74 -18.61 -16.77
N ILE A 9 1.58 -18.82 -16.16
CA ILE A 9 1.47 -18.84 -14.70
C ILE A 9 2.15 -20.13 -14.25
N ASN A 10 3.12 -20.01 -13.36
CA ASN A 10 3.76 -21.14 -12.73
C ASN A 10 2.68 -21.98 -12.02
N LYS A 11 2.73 -23.31 -12.19
CA LYS A 11 1.78 -24.24 -11.54
C LYS A 11 1.78 -24.13 -10.02
N GLU A 12 2.91 -23.78 -9.44
CA GLU A 12 3.06 -23.54 -8.01
C GLU A 12 2.30 -22.27 -7.57
N ALA A 13 2.43 -21.17 -8.30
CA ALA A 13 1.66 -19.93 -8.05
C ALA A 13 0.15 -20.14 -8.22
N LEU A 14 -0.30 -21.01 -9.13
CA LEU A 14 -1.71 -21.38 -9.25
C LEU A 14 -2.20 -22.17 -8.02
N ARG A 15 -1.39 -23.11 -7.54
CA ARG A 15 -1.71 -23.89 -6.33
C ARG A 15 -1.79 -23.01 -5.10
N ASP A 16 -0.91 -22.01 -4.97
CA ASP A 16 -0.92 -21.04 -3.87
C ASP A 16 -2.18 -20.17 -3.91
N LEU A 17 -2.59 -19.72 -5.09
CA LEU A 17 -3.84 -18.97 -5.28
C LEU A 17 -5.08 -19.83 -4.96
N GLU A 18 -5.08 -21.10 -5.36
CA GLU A 18 -6.15 -22.05 -5.01
C GLU A 18 -6.23 -22.23 -3.50
N THR A 19 -5.09 -22.38 -2.82
CA THR A 19 -5.03 -22.52 -1.36
C THR A 19 -5.58 -21.26 -0.68
N LEU A 20 -5.23 -20.08 -1.14
CA LEU A 20 -5.76 -18.82 -0.60
C LEU A 20 -7.29 -18.74 -0.75
N THR A 21 -7.85 -19.18 -1.88
CA THR A 21 -9.32 -19.18 -2.08
C THR A 21 -10.05 -20.25 -1.26
N ILE A 22 -9.36 -21.32 -0.87
CA ILE A 22 -9.91 -22.34 0.01
C ILE A 22 -10.05 -21.77 1.44
N ASP A 23 -9.02 -21.10 1.94
CA ASP A 23 -8.92 -20.68 3.32
C ASP A 23 -9.50 -19.29 3.62
N TYR A 24 -9.59 -18.44 2.60
CA TYR A 24 -9.98 -17.04 2.74
C TYR A 24 -11.17 -16.67 1.85
N ASP A 25 -11.96 -15.73 2.35
CA ASP A 25 -12.96 -15.00 1.57
C ASP A 25 -12.45 -13.59 1.25
N ILE A 26 -12.91 -13.01 0.15
CA ILE A 26 -12.62 -11.61 -0.18
C ILE A 26 -13.53 -10.71 0.65
N LEU A 27 -12.97 -9.96 1.59
CA LEU A 27 -13.69 -8.94 2.35
C LEU A 27 -13.81 -7.64 1.57
N VAL A 28 -12.72 -7.23 0.89
CA VAL A 28 -12.65 -6.00 0.09
C VAL A 28 -11.86 -6.26 -1.17
N SER A 29 -12.33 -5.71 -2.29
CA SER A 29 -11.57 -5.61 -3.53
C SER A 29 -11.76 -4.20 -4.09
N THR A 30 -10.72 -3.39 -4.06
CA THR A 30 -10.74 -1.99 -4.52
C THR A 30 -9.74 -1.81 -5.64
N GLU A 31 -10.15 -1.08 -6.68
CA GLU A 31 -9.30 -0.73 -7.81
C GLU A 31 -9.35 0.78 -8.04
N VAL A 32 -8.19 1.42 -8.19
CA VAL A 32 -8.05 2.85 -8.52
C VAL A 32 -7.34 2.98 -9.85
N ASP A 33 -8.01 3.57 -10.82
CA ASP A 33 -7.49 3.78 -12.18
C ASP A 33 -6.76 5.12 -12.28
N TYR A 34 -5.49 5.11 -12.66
CA TYR A 34 -4.70 6.34 -12.85
C TYR A 34 -5.29 7.28 -13.89
N ASN A 35 -5.96 6.74 -14.92
CA ASN A 35 -6.57 7.51 -15.99
C ASN A 35 -7.85 8.23 -15.55
N LYS A 36 -8.48 7.77 -14.47
CA LYS A 36 -9.69 8.36 -13.88
C LYS A 36 -9.41 9.29 -12.70
N SER A 37 -8.20 9.76 -12.54
CA SER A 37 -7.74 10.60 -11.42
C SER A 37 -8.51 11.93 -11.23
N GLN A 38 -9.28 12.36 -12.23
CA GLN A 38 -10.13 13.57 -12.16
C GLN A 38 -11.44 13.33 -11.40
N ILE A 39 -11.91 12.08 -11.33
CA ILE A 39 -13.15 11.72 -10.65
C ILE A 39 -12.80 11.34 -9.22
N LYS A 40 -13.33 12.09 -8.24
CA LYS A 40 -13.13 11.78 -6.82
C LYS A 40 -14.16 10.76 -6.36
N GLU A 41 -13.66 9.71 -5.72
CA GLU A 41 -14.46 8.68 -5.05
C GLU A 41 -14.28 8.85 -3.54
N TYR A 42 -15.39 8.97 -2.82
CA TYR A 42 -15.36 9.23 -1.39
C TYR A 42 -15.81 7.98 -0.62
N LEU A 43 -14.92 7.48 0.21
CA LEU A 43 -15.28 6.51 1.23
C LEU A 43 -15.90 7.29 2.41
N SER A 44 -17.11 6.92 2.79
CA SER A 44 -17.85 7.56 3.88
C SER A 44 -18.48 6.50 4.76
N ASP A 45 -18.29 6.61 6.08
CA ASP A 45 -18.87 5.67 7.04
C ASP A 45 -20.27 6.11 7.49
N THR A 46 -20.45 7.42 7.74
CA THR A 46 -21.70 7.94 8.29
C THR A 46 -21.92 9.41 7.91
N VAL A 47 -23.15 9.89 8.16
CA VAL A 47 -23.50 11.32 8.07
C VAL A 47 -22.77 12.18 9.12
N ARG A 48 -22.33 11.57 10.23
CA ARG A 48 -21.59 12.27 11.30
C ARG A 48 -20.11 12.34 10.97
N LYS A 49 -19.52 13.53 11.16
CA LYS A 49 -18.07 13.74 11.09
C LYS A 49 -17.41 13.19 12.36
N LYS A 50 -17.14 11.90 12.34
CA LYS A 50 -16.44 11.15 13.40
C LYS A 50 -15.20 10.48 12.80
N CYS A 51 -14.08 10.62 13.47
CA CYS A 51 -12.85 9.99 13.03
C CYS A 51 -12.85 8.49 13.33
N ARG A 52 -12.61 7.68 12.30
CA ARG A 52 -12.53 6.22 12.42
C ARG A 52 -11.39 5.80 13.36
N PHE A 53 -10.28 6.54 13.34
CA PHE A 53 -9.06 6.20 14.05
C PHE A 53 -9.07 6.69 15.50
N CYS A 54 -9.10 7.99 15.75
CA CYS A 54 -9.05 8.54 17.11
C CYS A 54 -10.42 8.66 17.80
N LYS A 55 -11.51 8.33 17.09
CA LYS A 55 -12.91 8.46 17.56
C LYS A 55 -13.36 9.89 17.87
N GLY A 56 -12.51 10.90 17.66
CA GLY A 56 -12.87 12.31 17.83
C GLY A 56 -13.96 12.73 16.86
N GLU A 57 -14.84 13.63 17.30
CA GLU A 57 -15.99 14.13 16.54
C GLU A 57 -15.83 15.63 16.26
N PHE A 58 -16.48 16.13 15.20
CA PHE A 58 -16.61 17.56 15.00
C PHE A 58 -17.55 18.15 16.08
N PRO A 59 -17.23 19.34 16.67
CA PRO A 59 -16.15 20.27 16.29
C PRO A 59 -14.79 20.08 16.99
N GLU A 60 -14.65 19.11 17.92
CA GLU A 60 -13.42 18.86 18.68
C GLU A 60 -12.23 18.55 17.76
N VAL A 61 -12.50 17.81 16.69
CA VAL A 61 -11.53 17.57 15.62
C VAL A 61 -12.04 18.08 14.28
N LYS A 62 -11.12 18.48 13.41
CA LYS A 62 -11.45 19.04 12.09
C LYS A 62 -11.22 18.00 10.99
N PHE A 63 -11.93 18.19 9.86
CA PHE A 63 -11.90 17.33 8.68
C PHE A 63 -11.76 18.20 7.41
N ASN A 64 -10.75 19.08 7.39
CA ASN A 64 -10.52 20.01 6.29
C ASN A 64 -9.48 19.48 5.30
N SER A 65 -8.59 18.60 5.77
CA SER A 65 -7.55 18.00 4.96
C SER A 65 -8.11 16.92 4.05
N VAL A 66 -7.53 16.78 2.86
CA VAL A 66 -7.83 15.65 1.97
C VAL A 66 -7.04 14.44 2.45
N ALA A 67 -7.74 13.44 2.98
CA ALA A 67 -7.16 12.19 3.42
C ALA A 67 -7.33 11.11 2.33
N HIS A 68 -6.22 10.59 1.80
CA HIS A 68 -6.25 9.54 0.80
C HIS A 68 -6.39 8.15 1.44
N ALA A 69 -7.31 7.32 0.92
CA ALA A 69 -7.49 5.96 1.42
C ALA A 69 -6.26 5.07 1.17
N ILE A 70 -5.62 5.27 0.05
CA ILE A 70 -4.32 4.68 -0.33
C ILE A 70 -3.36 5.86 -0.56
N PRO A 71 -2.12 5.82 -0.08
CA PRO A 71 -1.21 6.97 -0.13
C PRO A 71 -1.02 7.55 -1.54
N GLU A 72 -0.93 8.87 -1.63
CA GLU A 72 -0.80 9.59 -2.92
C GLU A 72 0.48 9.21 -3.68
N PHE A 73 1.55 8.81 -2.98
CA PHE A 73 2.80 8.42 -3.62
C PHE A 73 2.70 7.14 -4.47
N THR A 74 1.66 6.31 -4.26
CA THR A 74 1.36 5.15 -5.11
C THR A 74 0.70 5.55 -6.43
N GLY A 75 0.30 6.81 -6.56
CA GLY A 75 -0.44 7.34 -7.71
C GLY A 75 -1.94 7.55 -7.45
N ASN A 76 -2.44 7.20 -6.27
CA ASN A 76 -3.84 7.48 -5.91
C ASN A 76 -4.10 8.99 -5.82
N LYS A 77 -5.05 9.46 -6.62
CA LYS A 77 -5.50 10.85 -6.61
C LYS A 77 -7.01 10.98 -6.44
N SER A 78 -7.73 9.87 -6.52
CA SER A 78 -9.19 9.85 -6.59
C SER A 78 -9.86 9.27 -5.36
N LEU A 79 -9.32 8.21 -4.76
CA LEU A 79 -9.94 7.53 -3.64
C LEU A 79 -9.60 8.24 -2.32
N ILE A 80 -10.61 8.91 -1.75
CA ILE A 80 -10.50 9.81 -0.59
C ILE A 80 -11.41 9.30 0.51
N THR A 81 -11.00 9.44 1.77
CA THR A 81 -11.84 9.14 2.94
C THR A 81 -12.36 10.41 3.59
N THR A 82 -13.58 10.39 4.10
CA THR A 82 -14.22 11.50 4.81
C THR A 82 -14.24 11.32 6.34
N PHE A 83 -13.78 10.17 6.81
CA PHE A 83 -13.80 9.77 8.23
C PHE A 83 -12.42 9.79 8.90
N GLU A 84 -11.47 10.51 8.33
CA GLU A 84 -10.12 10.70 8.89
C GLU A 84 -9.95 12.19 9.22
N CYS A 85 -9.72 12.52 10.51
CA CYS A 85 -9.55 13.90 10.93
C CYS A 85 -8.15 14.45 10.60
N ASP A 86 -8.00 15.77 10.61
CA ASP A 86 -6.76 16.46 10.24
C ASP A 86 -5.55 16.01 11.08
N ASN A 87 -5.75 15.72 12.38
CA ASN A 87 -4.69 15.24 13.26
C ASN A 87 -4.22 13.83 12.89
N CYS A 88 -5.17 12.92 12.62
CA CYS A 88 -4.85 11.56 12.18
C CYS A 88 -4.20 11.56 10.79
N ASN A 89 -4.71 12.39 9.87
CA ASN A 89 -4.13 12.53 8.55
C ASN A 89 -2.67 13.03 8.60
N LYS A 90 -2.36 13.98 9.52
CA LYS A 90 -0.99 14.42 9.76
C LYS A 90 -0.11 13.27 10.29
N TYR A 91 -0.57 12.57 11.32
CA TYR A 91 0.15 11.43 11.91
C TYR A 91 0.43 10.34 10.86
N PHE A 92 -0.57 9.94 10.10
CA PHE A 92 -0.38 8.94 9.04
C PHE A 92 0.49 9.45 7.89
N GLY A 93 0.46 10.76 7.60
CA GLY A 93 1.36 11.37 6.63
C GLY A 93 2.85 11.21 6.98
N GLU A 94 3.20 11.19 8.26
CA GLU A 94 4.55 10.90 8.73
C GLU A 94 4.94 9.43 8.44
N LEU A 95 4.06 8.48 8.75
CA LEU A 95 4.27 7.05 8.43
C LEU A 95 4.36 6.81 6.92
N GLU A 96 3.46 7.43 6.15
CA GLU A 96 3.43 7.33 4.69
C GLU A 96 4.67 7.95 4.03
N SER A 97 5.31 8.94 4.69
CA SER A 97 6.57 9.53 4.21
C SER A 97 7.71 8.52 4.27
N GLU A 98 7.78 7.69 5.32
CA GLU A 98 8.77 6.61 5.44
C GLU A 98 8.57 5.56 4.34
N PHE A 99 7.31 5.21 4.07
CA PHE A 99 6.97 4.30 2.98
C PHE A 99 7.30 4.90 1.61
N ALA A 100 7.05 6.19 1.41
CA ALA A 100 7.43 6.90 0.19
C ALA A 100 8.96 6.96 -0.01
N ASN A 101 9.75 7.11 1.08
CA ASN A 101 11.20 7.08 1.03
C ASN A 101 11.70 5.71 0.56
N PHE A 102 11.18 4.62 1.12
CA PHE A 102 11.51 3.26 0.68
C PHE A 102 11.20 3.07 -0.81
N MET A 103 10.04 3.53 -1.28
CA MET A 103 9.60 3.36 -2.66
C MET A 103 10.17 4.39 -3.64
N LEU A 104 10.91 5.40 -3.16
CA LEU A 104 11.36 6.51 -3.99
C LEU A 104 12.14 6.08 -5.24
N PRO A 105 13.19 5.24 -5.16
CA PRO A 105 13.92 4.80 -6.35
C PRO A 105 13.05 3.97 -7.29
N TYR A 106 12.24 3.08 -6.75
CA TYR A 106 11.34 2.23 -7.53
C TYR A 106 10.26 3.04 -8.27
N ASN A 107 9.66 4.01 -7.60
CA ASN A 107 8.67 4.90 -8.20
C ASN A 107 9.28 5.84 -9.25
N ALA A 108 10.54 6.23 -9.08
CA ALA A 108 11.24 7.04 -10.07
C ALA A 108 11.49 6.23 -11.36
N LEU A 109 11.92 4.98 -11.23
CA LEU A 109 12.10 4.05 -12.36
C LEU A 109 10.77 3.65 -13.00
N GLY A 110 9.73 3.42 -12.19
CA GLY A 110 8.39 3.05 -12.65
C GLY A 110 7.57 4.20 -13.21
N GLY A 111 8.09 5.44 -13.20
CA GLY A 111 7.39 6.61 -13.75
C GLY A 111 6.15 7.03 -12.96
N VAL A 112 6.03 6.67 -11.69
CA VAL A 112 4.90 7.06 -10.84
C VAL A 112 4.86 8.58 -10.69
N LYS A 113 3.71 9.17 -11.02
CA LYS A 113 3.54 10.62 -10.98
C LYS A 113 3.17 11.08 -9.57
N LYS A 114 3.95 12.02 -9.04
CA LYS A 114 3.68 12.73 -7.77
C LYS A 114 2.59 13.79 -7.91
N LYS A 115 2.25 14.42 -6.78
CA LYS A 115 1.38 15.59 -6.69
C LYS A 115 1.72 16.63 -7.76
N GLY A 116 0.71 17.15 -8.45
CA GLY A 116 0.88 18.11 -9.54
C GLY A 116 1.40 17.50 -10.85
N ASN A 117 1.20 16.19 -11.06
CA ASN A 117 1.59 15.47 -12.29
C ASN A 117 3.10 15.47 -12.58
N LYS A 118 3.92 15.78 -11.58
CA LYS A 118 5.38 15.80 -11.69
C LYS A 118 5.92 14.37 -11.58
N SER A 119 6.87 14.01 -12.43
CA SER A 119 7.61 12.74 -12.31
C SER A 119 8.38 12.68 -10.97
N SER A 120 8.46 11.53 -10.37
CA SER A 120 9.31 11.31 -9.21
C SER A 120 10.76 11.52 -9.63
N LYS A 121 11.41 12.54 -9.08
CA LYS A 121 12.84 12.75 -9.27
C LYS A 121 13.57 12.11 -8.11
N TYR A 122 14.45 11.20 -8.42
CA TYR A 122 15.39 10.65 -7.45
C TYR A 122 16.61 11.58 -7.39
N LYS A 123 16.81 12.27 -6.26
CA LYS A 123 17.77 13.38 -6.18
C LYS A 123 19.22 12.96 -5.94
N GLN A 124 19.48 11.70 -5.66
CA GLN A 124 20.85 11.32 -5.25
C GLN A 124 21.76 10.91 -6.40
N ASP A 125 21.24 10.36 -7.46
CA ASP A 125 21.95 10.10 -8.72
C ASP A 125 20.92 9.80 -9.81
N ILE A 126 20.20 10.78 -10.16
CA ILE A 126 19.96 11.17 -11.50
C ILE A 126 19.35 10.06 -12.38
N VAL A 127 18.40 9.32 -11.88
CA VAL A 127 17.55 8.51 -12.75
C VAL A 127 16.22 9.23 -12.89
N VAL A 128 15.92 9.72 -14.09
CA VAL A 128 14.65 10.38 -14.40
C VAL A 128 13.96 9.60 -15.51
N TYR A 129 12.78 9.07 -15.20
CA TYR A 129 11.92 8.52 -16.24
C TYR A 129 11.16 9.62 -16.95
N HIS A 130 11.22 9.63 -18.27
CA HIS A 130 10.49 10.53 -19.16
C HIS A 130 9.32 9.78 -19.79
N PRO A 131 8.09 9.87 -19.22
CA PRO A 131 6.95 9.06 -19.70
C PRO A 131 6.55 9.35 -21.15
N LYS A 132 6.79 10.58 -21.67
CA LYS A 132 6.47 10.94 -23.05
C LYS A 132 7.38 10.27 -24.07
N GLU A 133 8.61 10.02 -23.68
CA GLU A 133 9.67 9.46 -24.53
C GLU A 133 9.86 7.97 -24.25
N ASN A 134 9.18 7.44 -23.23
CA ASN A 134 9.38 6.10 -22.69
C ASN A 134 10.87 5.80 -22.46
N SER A 135 11.59 6.79 -21.93
CA SER A 135 13.04 6.75 -21.74
C SER A 135 13.44 7.00 -20.29
N ILE A 136 14.53 6.38 -19.87
CA ILE A 136 15.17 6.62 -18.58
C ILE A 136 16.43 7.44 -18.86
N HIS A 137 16.49 8.65 -18.30
CA HIS A 137 17.68 9.47 -18.34
C HIS A 137 18.49 9.24 -17.07
N ILE A 138 19.76 8.96 -17.24
CA ILE A 138 20.71 8.76 -16.15
C ILE A 138 21.78 9.83 -16.33
N ASP A 139 21.78 10.85 -15.47
CA ASP A 139 22.84 11.83 -15.43
C ASP A 139 24.06 11.20 -14.74
N ASN A 140 25.29 11.62 -15.04
CA ASN A 140 26.55 11.05 -14.54
C ASN A 140 26.77 9.57 -14.87
N PHE A 141 26.26 9.16 -16.02
CA PHE A 141 26.52 7.83 -16.54
C PHE A 141 28.05 7.60 -16.69
N PRO A 142 28.59 6.45 -16.25
CA PRO A 142 30.00 6.15 -16.45
C PRO A 142 30.35 6.23 -17.95
N LYS A 143 31.34 7.08 -18.31
CA LYS A 143 31.76 7.27 -19.72
C LYS A 143 32.37 6.03 -20.36
N GLU A 144 32.60 4.99 -19.59
CA GLU A 144 33.28 3.74 -19.96
C GLU A 144 32.30 2.64 -20.40
N LEU A 145 31.03 2.93 -20.56
CA LEU A 145 30.09 1.91 -21.02
C LEU A 145 30.32 1.60 -22.49
N HIS A 146 30.65 0.34 -22.73
CA HIS A 146 30.84 -0.16 -24.10
C HIS A 146 29.52 -0.01 -24.88
N PRO A 147 29.55 0.46 -26.14
CA PRO A 147 28.34 0.60 -26.96
C PRO A 147 27.55 -0.69 -27.13
N ASP A 148 28.20 -1.84 -26.95
CA ASP A 148 27.61 -3.18 -27.07
C ASP A 148 27.20 -3.77 -25.71
N ALA A 149 27.19 -3.02 -24.61
CA ALA A 149 26.78 -3.51 -23.31
C ALA A 149 25.29 -3.92 -23.35
N LYS A 150 25.03 -5.21 -23.13
CA LYS A 150 23.66 -5.78 -23.08
C LYS A 150 22.99 -5.60 -21.74
N GLU A 151 23.76 -5.28 -20.69
CA GLU A 151 23.30 -5.16 -19.33
C GLU A 151 23.97 -3.96 -18.65
N ILE A 152 23.23 -3.29 -17.80
CA ILE A 152 23.67 -2.13 -17.04
C ILE A 152 23.28 -2.36 -15.58
N ASP A 153 24.27 -2.42 -14.71
CA ASP A 153 24.06 -2.49 -13.26
C ASP A 153 23.86 -1.08 -12.70
N LEU A 154 22.66 -0.79 -12.20
CA LEU A 154 22.35 0.45 -11.51
C LEU A 154 22.34 0.20 -10.00
N LYS A 155 23.22 0.87 -9.26
CA LYS A 155 23.18 0.92 -7.81
C LYS A 155 22.25 2.05 -7.36
N LEU A 156 21.08 1.70 -6.84
CA LEU A 156 20.13 2.65 -6.31
C LEU A 156 20.29 2.73 -4.78
N ASN A 157 20.53 3.93 -4.27
CA ASN A 157 20.56 4.16 -2.83
C ASN A 157 19.13 4.43 -2.35
N ILE A 158 18.59 3.57 -1.52
CA ILE A 158 17.30 3.80 -0.86
C ILE A 158 17.54 4.82 0.27
N PRO A 159 16.78 5.94 0.35
CA PRO A 159 16.84 6.85 1.49
C PRO A 159 16.59 6.11 2.80
N SER A 160 17.05 6.65 3.91
CA SER A 160 16.72 6.11 5.23
C SER A 160 15.21 6.04 5.41
N TYR A 161 14.72 4.97 5.99
CA TYR A 161 13.31 4.74 6.28
C TYR A 161 13.16 3.88 7.54
N ILE A 162 11.98 3.96 8.14
CA ILE A 162 11.61 3.17 9.33
C ILE A 162 10.69 2.03 8.88
N PRO A 163 11.13 0.75 8.94
CA PRO A 163 10.34 -0.40 8.50
C PRO A 163 8.98 -0.53 9.19
N ASP A 164 8.91 -0.26 10.50
CA ASP A 164 7.65 -0.27 11.26
C ASP A 164 6.63 0.75 10.70
N SER A 165 7.10 1.92 10.29
CA SER A 165 6.23 2.93 9.68
C SER A 165 5.63 2.47 8.35
N ILE A 166 6.37 1.69 7.56
CA ILE A 166 5.85 1.08 6.33
C ILE A 166 4.74 0.09 6.68
N TYR A 167 5.00 -0.79 7.65
CA TYR A 167 4.02 -1.76 8.11
C TYR A 167 2.75 -1.09 8.63
N ARG A 168 2.88 -0.07 9.51
CA ARG A 168 1.75 0.73 10.02
C ARG A 168 0.99 1.43 8.89
N SER A 169 1.67 1.93 7.86
CA SER A 169 1.02 2.52 6.68
C SER A 169 0.17 1.50 5.93
N LEU A 170 0.65 0.26 5.76
CA LEU A 170 -0.13 -0.80 5.13
C LEU A 170 -1.34 -1.18 5.97
N ILE A 171 -1.19 -1.28 7.30
CA ILE A 171 -2.30 -1.54 8.21
C ILE A 171 -3.33 -0.40 8.15
N LYS A 172 -2.88 0.87 8.11
CA LYS A 172 -3.76 2.04 7.93
C LYS A 172 -4.59 1.91 6.65
N ILE A 173 -3.97 1.55 5.52
CA ILE A 173 -4.68 1.32 4.26
C ILE A 173 -5.76 0.25 4.44
N GLY A 174 -5.40 -0.89 5.03
CA GLY A 174 -6.34 -1.96 5.31
C GLY A 174 -7.53 -1.49 6.14
N LEU A 175 -7.26 -0.85 7.29
CA LEU A 175 -8.29 -0.35 8.20
C LEU A 175 -9.14 0.78 7.58
N THR A 176 -8.58 1.55 6.65
CA THR A 176 -9.35 2.54 5.90
C THR A 176 -10.36 1.89 4.95
N LEU A 177 -9.98 0.79 4.31
CA LEU A 177 -10.81 0.12 3.31
C LEU A 177 -11.81 -0.89 3.90
N VAL A 178 -11.59 -1.36 5.15
CA VAL A 178 -12.55 -2.26 5.81
C VAL A 178 -13.93 -1.58 5.92
N PRO A 179 -15.02 -2.27 5.52
CA PRO A 179 -16.37 -1.74 5.62
C PRO A 179 -16.77 -1.38 7.06
N GLU A 180 -17.62 -0.34 7.23
CA GLU A 180 -18.07 0.14 8.54
C GLU A 180 -18.67 -0.97 9.42
N ASN A 181 -19.48 -1.84 8.84
CA ASN A 181 -20.09 -2.96 9.55
C ASN A 181 -19.09 -4.04 10.03
N SER A 182 -17.85 -3.98 9.59
CA SER A 182 -16.79 -4.92 9.94
C SER A 182 -15.70 -4.29 10.80
N ILE A 183 -15.64 -2.95 10.89
CA ILE A 183 -14.53 -2.23 11.56
C ILE A 183 -14.46 -2.49 13.06
N GLU A 184 -15.60 -2.83 13.71
CA GLU A 184 -15.63 -3.16 15.14
C GLU A 184 -14.76 -4.37 15.49
N LYS A 185 -14.57 -5.29 14.54
CA LYS A 185 -13.70 -6.46 14.72
C LYS A 185 -12.21 -6.11 14.79
N TYR A 186 -11.84 -4.87 14.45
CA TYR A 186 -10.46 -4.39 14.36
C TYR A 186 -10.10 -3.33 15.41
N GLN A 187 -10.90 -3.18 16.49
CA GLN A 187 -10.67 -2.12 17.49
C GLN A 187 -9.30 -2.23 18.17
N GLU A 188 -8.82 -3.43 18.45
CA GLU A 188 -7.48 -3.66 19.04
C GLU A 188 -6.38 -3.23 18.04
N THR A 189 -6.54 -3.55 16.75
CA THR A 189 -5.61 -3.13 15.70
C THR A 189 -5.62 -1.62 15.50
N LEU A 190 -6.80 -0.99 15.60
CA LEU A 190 -6.94 0.48 15.56
C LEU A 190 -6.23 1.13 16.74
N ALA A 191 -6.43 0.61 17.95
CA ALA A 191 -5.77 1.11 19.16
C ALA A 191 -4.25 1.00 19.06
N TRP A 192 -3.75 -0.15 18.62
CA TRP A 192 -2.32 -0.37 18.38
C TRP A 192 -1.76 0.59 17.31
N LEU A 193 -2.46 0.79 16.20
CA LEU A 193 -2.02 1.68 15.13
C LEU A 193 -1.88 3.12 15.61
N MET A 194 -2.74 3.54 16.54
CA MET A 194 -2.74 4.89 17.11
C MET A 194 -1.76 5.06 18.27
N ASP A 195 -1.21 3.98 18.82
CA ASP A 195 -0.21 4.01 19.88
C ASP A 195 1.20 4.00 19.28
N ALA A 196 1.80 5.20 19.14
CA ALA A 196 3.16 5.36 18.65
C ALA A 196 4.23 4.77 19.60
N SER A 197 3.88 4.58 20.90
CA SER A 197 4.79 4.06 21.92
C SER A 197 4.70 2.55 22.10
N SER A 198 3.80 1.89 21.38
CA SER A 198 3.60 0.46 21.49
C SER A 198 4.81 -0.31 20.98
N ASP A 199 5.60 -0.82 21.93
CA ASP A 199 6.65 -1.80 21.68
C ASP A 199 6.06 -3.21 21.43
N THR A 200 4.76 -3.33 21.34
CA THR A 200 4.09 -4.60 21.04
C THR A 200 4.52 -5.01 19.63
N ILE A 201 5.48 -5.91 19.59
CA ILE A 201 5.94 -6.52 18.35
C ILE A 201 4.80 -7.39 17.84
N PHE A 202 4.01 -6.84 16.94
CA PHE A 202 3.26 -7.67 16.03
C PHE A 202 4.25 -8.58 15.31
N PRO A 203 3.92 -9.83 15.04
CA PRO A 203 4.65 -10.58 14.05
C PRO A 203 4.44 -9.87 12.70
N ALA A 204 5.15 -8.74 12.53
CA ALA A 204 5.07 -7.89 11.36
C ALA A 204 5.79 -8.60 10.22
N SER A 205 5.07 -9.46 9.51
CA SER A 205 5.56 -10.01 8.27
C SER A 205 4.99 -9.21 7.12
N MET A 206 5.88 -8.59 6.37
CA MET A 206 5.55 -7.88 5.14
C MET A 206 6.40 -8.48 4.01
N PHE A 207 5.74 -8.80 2.90
CA PHE A 207 6.39 -9.26 1.69
C PHE A 207 6.31 -8.16 0.64
N PHE A 208 7.44 -7.83 0.05
CA PHE A 208 7.54 -6.93 -1.09
C PHE A 208 8.02 -7.71 -2.31
N SER A 209 7.29 -7.62 -3.40
CA SER A 209 7.60 -8.29 -4.65
C SER A 209 7.63 -7.30 -5.79
N ILE A 210 8.59 -7.49 -6.69
CA ILE A 210 8.72 -6.74 -7.93
C ILE A 210 8.47 -7.72 -9.08
N PHE A 211 7.49 -7.42 -9.90
CA PHE A 211 7.16 -8.25 -11.06
C PHE A 211 7.86 -7.68 -12.30
N PRO A 212 8.68 -8.46 -13.00
CA PRO A 212 9.42 -8.00 -14.17
C PRO A 212 8.52 -7.97 -15.43
N PHE A 213 7.40 -7.23 -15.37
CA PHE A 213 6.52 -7.06 -16.52
C PHE A 213 6.98 -5.91 -17.40
N SER A 214 6.89 -6.09 -18.71
CA SER A 214 7.16 -5.03 -19.69
C SER A 214 6.16 -3.87 -19.64
N ASN A 215 4.95 -4.13 -19.14
CA ASN A 215 3.88 -3.14 -19.04
C ASN A 215 3.42 -3.01 -17.58
N PRO A 216 3.83 -1.96 -16.86
CA PRO A 216 3.33 -1.65 -15.52
C PRO A 216 1.81 -1.51 -15.51
N SER A 217 1.19 -1.92 -14.41
CA SER A 217 -0.26 -1.75 -14.24
C SER A 217 -0.61 -0.26 -14.20
N ASP A 218 -1.65 0.14 -14.93
CA ASP A 218 -2.24 1.48 -14.87
C ASP A 218 -3.24 1.65 -13.71
N LYS A 219 -3.31 0.67 -12.82
CA LYS A 219 -4.25 0.62 -11.71
C LYS A 219 -3.55 0.24 -10.42
N ILE A 220 -4.04 0.85 -9.33
CA ILE A 220 -3.76 0.39 -7.98
C ILE A 220 -4.84 -0.62 -7.62
N ARG A 221 -4.45 -1.77 -7.08
CA ARG A 221 -5.38 -2.78 -6.55
C ARG A 221 -5.10 -3.03 -5.09
N CYS A 222 -6.15 -3.03 -4.30
CA CYS A 222 -6.07 -3.40 -2.90
C CYS A 222 -7.11 -4.47 -2.60
N ILE A 223 -6.66 -5.62 -2.12
CA ILE A 223 -7.50 -6.75 -1.75
C ILE A 223 -7.30 -7.03 -0.27
N ILE A 224 -8.40 -7.17 0.45
CA ILE A 224 -8.40 -7.64 1.84
C ILE A 224 -9.10 -8.99 1.86
N LEU A 225 -8.37 -9.98 2.35
CA LEU A 225 -8.85 -11.34 2.53
C LEU A 225 -9.08 -11.60 4.00
N ILE A 226 -10.16 -12.30 4.33
CA ILE A 226 -10.48 -12.72 5.69
C ILE A 226 -10.57 -14.24 5.76
N ARG A 227 -9.89 -14.84 6.74
CA ARG A 227 -9.93 -16.28 6.96
C ARG A 227 -11.34 -16.74 7.25
N LYS A 228 -11.77 -17.81 6.59
CA LYS A 228 -13.07 -18.44 6.82
C LYS A 228 -13.15 -18.99 8.25
N GLU A 229 -14.32 -18.89 8.87
CA GLU A 229 -14.56 -19.37 10.23
C GLU A 229 -14.36 -20.89 10.37
N SER A 230 -14.61 -21.64 9.29
CA SER A 230 -14.47 -23.12 9.26
C SER A 230 -13.02 -23.60 9.27
N ILE A 231 -12.03 -22.69 9.13
CA ILE A 231 -10.63 -23.07 9.06
C ILE A 231 -10.05 -23.12 10.48
N ASP A 232 -9.75 -24.32 10.94
CA ASP A 232 -9.10 -24.61 12.22
C ASP A 232 -7.59 -24.77 12.04
N ARG A 233 -6.94 -23.70 11.51
CA ARG A 233 -5.49 -23.60 11.36
C ARG A 233 -5.00 -22.27 11.93
N GLU A 234 -3.81 -22.30 12.52
CA GLU A 234 -3.15 -21.09 13.03
C GLU A 234 -2.55 -20.28 11.86
N ILE A 235 -3.42 -19.81 10.98
CA ILE A 235 -3.04 -18.89 9.90
C ILE A 235 -3.58 -17.49 10.19
N PRO A 236 -2.96 -16.44 9.67
CA PRO A 236 -3.38 -15.06 9.90
C PRO A 236 -4.86 -14.85 9.59
N ARG A 237 -5.52 -14.04 10.39
CA ARG A 237 -6.97 -13.79 10.23
C ARG A 237 -7.27 -12.93 9.03
N THR A 238 -6.45 -11.92 8.79
CA THR A 238 -6.65 -10.95 7.71
C THR A 238 -5.35 -10.74 6.95
N LEU A 239 -5.45 -10.78 5.63
CA LEU A 239 -4.36 -10.54 4.70
C LEU A 239 -4.71 -9.32 3.83
N LEU A 240 -3.79 -8.38 3.75
CA LEU A 240 -3.82 -7.25 2.81
C LEU A 240 -2.86 -7.52 1.65
N VAL A 241 -3.34 -7.31 0.44
CA VAL A 241 -2.52 -7.26 -0.78
C VAL A 241 -2.73 -5.91 -1.45
N LEU A 242 -1.66 -5.11 -1.50
CA LEU A 242 -1.63 -3.84 -2.22
C LEU A 242 -0.72 -3.98 -3.43
N SER A 243 -1.24 -3.75 -4.63
CA SER A 243 -0.46 -3.81 -5.86
C SER A 243 -0.63 -2.54 -6.67
N TYR A 244 0.47 -1.99 -7.19
CA TYR A 244 0.47 -0.88 -8.10
C TYR A 244 1.71 -0.91 -9.00
N GLN A 245 1.61 -0.47 -10.22
CA GLN A 245 2.69 -0.63 -11.20
C GLN A 245 3.13 -2.11 -11.28
N ASN A 246 4.43 -2.35 -11.06
CA ASN A 246 5.04 -3.69 -10.99
C ASN A 246 5.31 -4.15 -9.55
N PHE A 247 4.72 -3.49 -8.57
CA PHE A 247 5.00 -3.73 -7.15
C PHE A 247 3.80 -4.37 -6.47
N SER A 248 4.08 -5.27 -5.54
CA SER A 248 3.08 -5.86 -4.66
C SER A 248 3.60 -5.92 -3.23
N PHE A 249 2.76 -5.46 -2.31
CA PHE A 249 2.94 -5.58 -0.87
C PHE A 249 1.89 -6.53 -0.33
N GLN A 250 2.33 -7.48 0.48
CA GLN A 250 1.44 -8.39 1.19
C GLN A 250 1.77 -8.32 2.66
N THR A 251 0.76 -8.18 3.49
CA THR A 251 0.94 -8.16 4.95
C THR A 251 -0.28 -8.72 5.65
N PHE A 252 -0.05 -9.17 6.88
CA PHE A 252 -1.10 -9.69 7.73
C PHE A 252 -1.47 -8.63 8.76
N PHE A 253 -2.76 -8.54 9.08
CA PHE A 253 -3.21 -7.85 10.27
C PHE A 253 -4.37 -8.64 10.90
N GLN A 254 -4.45 -8.59 12.22
CA GLN A 254 -5.45 -9.31 12.96
C GLN A 254 -6.39 -8.32 13.65
N TYR A 255 -7.63 -8.66 13.76
CA TYR A 255 -8.60 -7.89 14.50
C TYR A 255 -8.66 -8.28 15.98
N GLN A 256 -8.03 -9.39 16.36
CA GLN A 256 -7.84 -9.80 17.77
C GLN A 256 -6.41 -10.29 17.93
N PHE A 257 -5.73 -9.75 18.92
CA PHE A 257 -4.44 -10.26 19.35
C PHE A 257 -4.65 -11.63 20.01
N PRO A 258 -3.80 -12.62 19.76
CA PRO A 258 -3.82 -13.82 20.60
C PRO A 258 -3.66 -13.36 22.04
N LYS A 259 -4.62 -13.71 22.89
CA LYS A 259 -4.46 -13.54 24.35
C LYS A 259 -3.17 -14.25 24.69
N THR A 260 -2.11 -13.50 25.02
CA THR A 260 -0.91 -14.08 25.60
C THR A 260 -1.37 -14.87 26.80
N LYS A 261 -1.26 -16.20 26.75
CA LYS A 261 -1.36 -16.99 27.95
C LYS A 261 -0.25 -16.44 28.84
N ALA A 262 -0.65 -15.74 29.91
CA ALA A 262 0.29 -15.35 30.94
C ALA A 262 1.04 -16.60 31.39
N PRO A 263 2.35 -16.51 31.63
CA PRO A 263 3.17 -17.64 32.06
C PRO A 263 2.68 -18.21 33.39
#